data_9c62fc836f5e1e3380951341a4a3da55
#
_entry.id   9c62fc836f5e1e3380951341a4a3da55
#
_cell.length_a   1.000
_cell.length_b   1.000
_cell.length_c   1.000
_cell.angle_alpha   90.00
_cell.angle_beta   90.00
_cell.angle_gamma   90.00
#
_symmetry.space_group_name_H-M   'P 1'
#
loop_
_entity.id
_entity.type
_entity.pdbx_description
1 polymer ?
#
loop_
_entity_poly.entity_id
_entity_poly.type
_entity_poly.pdbx_seq_one_letter_code
_entity_poly.pdbx_strand_id
1 'polypeptide(L)'
;PATFAVSIAQISIIINTNIASRLETGSISWLSYADRIMEFPTALLGVALGTVLLPSLAEAWSAGKSQRISDLIDWGLKLVFFLALPISVIVYNLAVPLASVIFHYGAFSDYDLDKSAMAISAYSVGIIGLISVKIIAPGFYARQEIKIPVVVGILTLIITQVLNFILVPIYQHAGLAYAISIAACFNAILLLSILIRKKIYRPNKSWLMFVAKIIIGCIVVYLVSAYMSDILDWKAMRTQPLERIFYFAVIFVTCLVAYLSVTKIIGINFKNLIKQ
;
A
#
# COMPACT_ATOMS: atom_id res chain seq x y z
N PRO A 1 -9.89 -21.79 12.02
CA PRO A 1 -9.24 -20.46 12.16
C PRO A 1 -9.01 -19.76 10.83
N ALA A 2 -8.48 -20.44 9.80
CA ALA A 2 -8.25 -19.82 8.48
C ALA A 2 -9.55 -19.35 7.81
N THR A 3 -10.64 -20.14 7.91
CA THR A 3 -11.97 -19.78 7.42
C THR A 3 -12.48 -18.49 8.05
N PHE A 4 -12.26 -18.30 9.36
CA PHE A 4 -12.64 -17.08 10.06
C PHE A 4 -11.87 -15.83 9.56
N ALA A 5 -10.58 -15.98 9.26
CA ALA A 5 -9.77 -14.86 8.74
C ALA A 5 -10.30 -14.38 7.37
N VAL A 6 -10.67 -15.30 6.49
CA VAL A 6 -11.28 -14.97 5.18
C VAL A 6 -12.66 -14.33 5.37
N SER A 7 -13.47 -14.85 6.31
CA SER A 7 -14.80 -14.32 6.59
C SER A 7 -14.76 -12.87 7.11
N ILE A 8 -13.76 -12.50 7.92
CA ILE A 8 -13.58 -11.12 8.43
C ILE A 8 -13.40 -10.13 7.28
N ALA A 9 -12.56 -10.48 6.30
CA ALA A 9 -12.35 -9.62 5.13
C ALA A 9 -13.65 -9.44 4.31
N GLN A 10 -14.42 -10.52 4.09
CA GLN A 10 -15.68 -10.44 3.38
C GLN A 10 -16.73 -9.61 4.13
N ILE A 11 -16.81 -9.73 5.46
CA ILE A 11 -17.70 -8.90 6.28
C ILE A 11 -17.35 -7.41 6.11
N SER A 12 -16.06 -7.06 6.12
CA SER A 12 -15.62 -5.67 5.89
C SER A 12 -16.07 -5.15 4.52
N ILE A 13 -15.92 -5.95 3.47
CA ILE A 13 -16.36 -5.58 2.11
C ILE A 13 -17.87 -5.34 2.08
N ILE A 14 -18.68 -6.23 2.67
CA ILE A 14 -20.15 -6.11 2.70
C ILE A 14 -20.55 -4.82 3.43
N ILE A 15 -19.97 -4.55 4.61
CA ILE A 15 -20.30 -3.35 5.39
C ILE A 15 -19.92 -2.10 4.59
N ASN A 16 -18.72 -2.04 4.03
CA ASN A 16 -18.24 -0.87 3.29
C ASN A 16 -19.07 -0.64 2.01
N THR A 17 -19.45 -1.70 1.30
CA THR A 17 -20.34 -1.60 0.13
C THR A 17 -21.74 -1.11 0.53
N ASN A 18 -22.27 -1.57 1.67
CA ASN A 18 -23.55 -1.07 2.20
C ASN A 18 -23.48 0.41 2.56
N ILE A 19 -22.38 0.86 3.17
CA ILE A 19 -22.19 2.30 3.45
C ILE A 19 -22.08 3.07 2.13
N ALA A 20 -21.27 2.61 1.18
CA ALA A 20 -21.07 3.25 -0.12
C ALA A 20 -22.37 3.37 -0.92
N SER A 21 -23.29 2.39 -0.82
CA SER A 21 -24.58 2.40 -1.52
C SER A 21 -25.53 3.49 -1.02
N ARG A 22 -25.29 4.04 0.16
CA ARG A 22 -26.08 5.12 0.76
C ARG A 22 -25.51 6.51 0.49
N LEU A 23 -24.35 6.56 -0.13
CA LEU A 23 -23.70 7.81 -0.54
C LEU A 23 -24.17 8.24 -1.93
N GLU A 24 -23.51 9.24 -2.47
CA GLU A 24 -23.78 9.76 -3.81
C GLU A 24 -23.73 8.64 -4.88
N THR A 25 -24.65 8.73 -5.85
CA THR A 25 -24.67 7.79 -6.99
C THR A 25 -23.34 7.80 -7.73
N GLY A 26 -22.74 6.62 -7.91
CA GLY A 26 -21.40 6.48 -8.45
C GLY A 26 -20.33 6.08 -7.42
N SER A 27 -20.57 6.29 -6.10
CA SER A 27 -19.61 6.02 -5.03
C SER A 27 -19.04 4.61 -5.05
N ILE A 28 -19.89 3.60 -5.30
CA ILE A 28 -19.43 2.19 -5.41
C ILE A 28 -18.49 2.02 -6.61
N SER A 29 -18.82 2.63 -7.75
CA SER A 29 -18.00 2.53 -8.97
C SER A 29 -16.65 3.22 -8.79
N TRP A 30 -16.63 4.44 -8.24
CA TRP A 30 -15.39 5.18 -8.00
C TRP A 30 -14.46 4.45 -7.03
N LEU A 31 -15.02 3.86 -5.96
CA LEU A 31 -14.24 3.03 -5.04
C LEU A 31 -13.73 1.76 -5.73
N SER A 32 -14.54 1.10 -6.58
CA SER A 32 -14.12 -0.09 -7.31
C SER A 32 -12.97 0.20 -8.28
N TYR A 33 -12.99 1.34 -8.97
CA TYR A 33 -11.88 1.75 -9.83
C TYR A 33 -10.60 2.01 -9.03
N ALA A 34 -10.71 2.69 -7.89
CA ALA A 34 -9.58 2.97 -7.01
C ALA A 34 -9.01 1.69 -6.39
N ASP A 35 -9.86 0.75 -5.97
CA ASP A 35 -9.48 -0.53 -5.40
C ASP A 35 -8.67 -1.37 -6.39
N ARG A 36 -9.07 -1.41 -7.68
CA ARG A 36 -8.33 -2.08 -8.75
C ARG A 36 -6.91 -1.55 -8.93
N ILE A 37 -6.75 -0.23 -8.85
CA ILE A 37 -5.42 0.40 -8.94
C ILE A 37 -4.55 0.03 -7.73
N MET A 38 -5.13 0.07 -6.53
CA MET A 38 -4.43 -0.29 -5.29
C MET A 38 -4.06 -1.79 -5.25
N GLU A 39 -4.92 -2.65 -5.79
CA GLU A 39 -4.70 -4.09 -5.81
C GLU A 39 -3.43 -4.47 -6.57
N PHE A 40 -3.11 -3.78 -7.66
CA PHE A 40 -1.95 -4.08 -8.50
C PHE A 40 -0.62 -4.05 -7.73
N PRO A 41 -0.19 -2.95 -7.09
CA PRO A 41 1.08 -2.94 -6.33
C PRO A 41 1.03 -3.87 -5.10
N THR A 42 -0.12 -4.00 -4.45
CA THR A 42 -0.26 -4.86 -3.28
C THR A 42 -0.23 -6.35 -3.61
N ALA A 43 -0.75 -6.77 -4.77
CA ALA A 43 -0.64 -8.14 -5.25
C ALA A 43 0.80 -8.42 -5.73
N LEU A 44 1.34 -7.55 -6.59
CA LEU A 44 2.67 -7.75 -7.17
C LEU A 44 3.74 -7.89 -6.07
N LEU A 45 3.84 -6.93 -5.16
CA LEU A 45 4.86 -6.94 -4.11
C LEU A 45 4.49 -7.89 -2.97
N GLY A 46 3.24 -7.85 -2.51
CA GLY A 46 2.83 -8.63 -1.34
C GLY A 46 2.81 -10.13 -1.61
N VAL A 47 2.34 -10.57 -2.78
CA VAL A 47 2.32 -12.00 -3.14
C VAL A 47 3.73 -12.48 -3.46
N ALA A 48 4.49 -11.73 -4.28
CA ALA A 48 5.85 -12.12 -4.65
C ALA A 48 6.76 -12.31 -3.41
N LEU A 49 6.70 -11.37 -2.46
CA LEU A 49 7.49 -11.46 -1.23
C LEU A 49 6.94 -12.53 -0.27
N GLY A 50 5.62 -12.64 -0.14
CA GLY A 50 4.98 -13.61 0.74
C GLY A 50 5.28 -15.05 0.33
N THR A 51 5.30 -15.35 -0.97
CA THR A 51 5.60 -16.70 -1.50
C THR A 51 7.04 -17.14 -1.24
N VAL A 52 7.99 -16.21 -1.18
CA VAL A 52 9.38 -16.48 -0.86
C VAL A 52 9.62 -16.56 0.66
N LEU A 53 8.98 -15.64 1.41
CA LEU A 53 9.23 -15.53 2.84
C LEU A 53 8.62 -16.66 3.65
N LEU A 54 7.41 -17.10 3.35
CA LEU A 54 6.72 -18.11 4.16
C LEU A 54 7.48 -19.43 4.24
N PRO A 55 7.95 -20.06 3.13
CA PRO A 55 8.76 -21.27 3.19
C PRO A 55 10.08 -21.06 3.93
N SER A 56 10.79 -19.95 3.66
CA SER A 56 12.08 -19.64 4.29
C SER A 56 11.94 -19.43 5.80
N LEU A 57 10.85 -18.80 6.25
CA LEU A 57 10.55 -18.62 7.68
C LEU A 57 10.19 -19.95 8.35
N ALA A 58 9.42 -20.82 7.66
CA ALA A 58 9.05 -22.12 8.19
C ALA A 58 10.28 -23.05 8.34
N GLU A 59 11.20 -23.03 7.36
CA GLU A 59 12.47 -23.75 7.43
C GLU A 59 13.34 -23.25 8.58
N ALA A 60 13.50 -21.92 8.68
CA ALA A 60 14.29 -21.33 9.76
C ALA A 60 13.69 -21.62 11.14
N TRP A 61 12.36 -21.67 11.24
CA TRP A 61 11.66 -22.02 12.48
C TRP A 61 11.90 -23.49 12.85
N SER A 62 11.71 -24.44 11.93
CA SER A 62 11.91 -25.87 12.17
C SER A 62 13.37 -26.20 12.53
N ALA A 63 14.32 -25.44 11.99
CA ALA A 63 15.74 -25.57 12.28
C ALA A 63 16.18 -24.86 13.60
N GLY A 64 15.25 -24.20 14.32
CA GLY A 64 15.55 -23.46 15.57
C GLY A 64 16.41 -22.20 15.39
N LYS A 65 16.53 -21.69 14.15
CA LYS A 65 17.42 -20.58 13.79
C LYS A 65 16.72 -19.21 14.02
N SER A 66 16.51 -18.82 15.28
CA SER A 66 15.80 -17.58 15.64
C SER A 66 16.37 -16.31 15.01
N GLN A 67 17.71 -16.21 14.87
CA GLN A 67 18.35 -15.07 14.23
C GLN A 67 17.99 -14.99 12.74
N ARG A 68 17.97 -16.13 12.03
CA ARG A 68 17.59 -16.18 10.60
C ARG A 68 16.15 -15.72 10.38
N ILE A 69 15.22 -16.02 11.30
CA ILE A 69 13.84 -15.55 11.25
C ILE A 69 13.80 -14.02 11.33
N SER A 70 14.52 -13.44 12.30
CA SER A 70 14.60 -11.99 12.45
C SER A 70 15.20 -11.32 11.21
N ASP A 71 16.26 -11.90 10.63
CA ASP A 71 16.94 -11.36 9.44
C ASP A 71 16.04 -11.41 8.19
N LEU A 72 15.26 -12.49 8.02
CA LEU A 72 14.30 -12.61 6.92
C LEU A 72 13.17 -11.58 7.02
N ILE A 73 12.63 -11.35 8.23
CA ILE A 73 11.60 -10.33 8.44
C ILE A 73 12.20 -8.94 8.22
N ASP A 74 13.41 -8.67 8.72
CA ASP A 74 14.12 -7.40 8.53
C ASP A 74 14.34 -7.09 7.05
N TRP A 75 14.82 -8.09 6.29
CA TRP A 75 15.01 -7.99 4.86
C TRP A 75 13.68 -7.70 4.12
N GLY A 76 12.63 -8.48 4.40
CA GLY A 76 11.33 -8.30 3.77
C GLY A 76 10.73 -6.92 4.05
N LEU A 77 10.78 -6.44 5.30
CA LEU A 77 10.31 -5.11 5.67
C LEU A 77 11.14 -4.00 5.00
N LYS A 78 12.47 -4.12 4.94
CA LYS A 78 13.31 -3.13 4.23
C LYS A 78 12.95 -3.05 2.76
N LEU A 79 12.70 -4.19 2.12
CA LEU A 79 12.31 -4.21 0.71
C LEU A 79 10.92 -3.59 0.50
N VAL A 80 9.96 -3.88 1.41
CA VAL A 80 8.64 -3.23 1.37
C VAL A 80 8.75 -1.72 1.52
N PHE A 81 9.49 -1.23 2.52
CA PHE A 81 9.65 0.20 2.72
C PHE A 81 10.33 0.87 1.52
N PHE A 82 11.34 0.22 0.95
CA PHE A 82 12.05 0.73 -0.21
C PHE A 82 11.17 0.84 -1.47
N LEU A 83 10.25 -0.12 -1.69
CA LEU A 83 9.40 -0.16 -2.88
C LEU A 83 8.03 0.49 -2.64
N ALA A 84 7.34 0.16 -1.55
CA ALA A 84 5.95 0.57 -1.33
C ALA A 84 5.81 2.05 -0.96
N LEU A 85 6.76 2.65 -0.23
CA LEU A 85 6.68 4.07 0.11
C LEU A 85 6.72 4.99 -1.13
N PRO A 86 7.71 4.88 -2.05
CA PRO A 86 7.69 5.70 -3.25
C PRO A 86 6.48 5.41 -4.15
N ILE A 87 6.01 4.16 -4.24
CA ILE A 87 4.79 3.82 -4.96
C ILE A 87 3.59 4.54 -4.34
N SER A 88 3.45 4.53 -3.01
CA SER A 88 2.38 5.27 -2.31
C SER A 88 2.39 6.76 -2.67
N VAL A 89 3.57 7.39 -2.67
CA VAL A 89 3.74 8.81 -3.00
C VAL A 89 3.39 9.09 -4.47
N ILE A 90 3.86 8.23 -5.39
CA ILE A 90 3.56 8.35 -6.82
C ILE A 90 2.04 8.21 -7.06
N VAL A 91 1.40 7.18 -6.50
CA VAL A 91 -0.04 6.95 -6.66
C VAL A 91 -0.85 8.09 -6.05
N TYR A 92 -0.41 8.66 -4.92
CA TYR A 92 -1.05 9.79 -4.28
C TYR A 92 -1.07 11.03 -5.20
N ASN A 93 0.11 11.44 -5.70
CA ASN A 93 0.24 12.64 -6.53
C ASN A 93 -0.28 12.45 -7.95
N LEU A 94 -0.12 11.26 -8.50
CA LEU A 94 -0.55 10.95 -9.86
C LEU A 94 -1.94 10.28 -9.90
N ALA A 95 -2.79 10.47 -8.90
CA ALA A 95 -4.12 9.86 -8.86
C ALA A 95 -5.00 10.30 -10.03
N VAL A 96 -5.02 11.61 -10.37
CA VAL A 96 -5.75 12.14 -11.54
C VAL A 96 -5.13 11.65 -12.85
N PRO A 97 -3.82 11.81 -13.09
CA PRO A 97 -3.15 11.23 -14.26
C PRO A 97 -3.44 9.74 -14.45
N LEU A 98 -3.30 8.97 -13.40
CA LEU A 98 -3.47 7.52 -13.40
C LEU A 98 -4.92 7.12 -13.75
N ALA A 99 -5.90 7.72 -13.08
CA ALA A 99 -7.31 7.51 -13.39
C ALA A 99 -7.66 7.98 -14.81
N SER A 100 -7.07 9.10 -15.25
CA SER A 100 -7.27 9.64 -16.58
C SER A 100 -6.78 8.67 -17.66
N VAL A 101 -5.57 8.13 -17.52
CA VAL A 101 -4.99 7.19 -18.47
C VAL A 101 -5.78 5.89 -18.57
N ILE A 102 -6.29 5.38 -17.45
CA ILE A 102 -6.90 4.05 -17.42
C ILE A 102 -8.41 4.09 -17.68
N PHE A 103 -9.13 5.08 -17.14
CA PHE A 103 -10.59 5.06 -17.09
C PHE A 103 -11.28 6.20 -17.87
N HIS A 104 -10.61 7.32 -18.15
CA HIS A 104 -11.24 8.53 -18.71
C HIS A 104 -11.55 8.38 -20.21
N TYR A 105 -12.46 7.43 -20.54
CA TYR A 105 -12.92 7.13 -21.90
C TYR A 105 -14.45 6.98 -21.91
N GLY A 106 -15.04 7.12 -23.11
CA GLY A 106 -16.47 6.84 -23.31
C GLY A 106 -17.39 7.66 -22.41
N ALA A 107 -18.19 7.01 -21.58
CA ALA A 107 -19.15 7.63 -20.67
C ALA A 107 -18.54 8.14 -19.35
N PHE A 108 -17.27 7.82 -19.07
CA PHE A 108 -16.60 8.28 -17.84
C PHE A 108 -16.35 9.78 -17.91
N SER A 109 -17.01 10.54 -17.07
CA SER A 109 -17.00 12.01 -17.06
C SER A 109 -15.79 12.59 -16.31
N ASP A 110 -15.56 13.90 -16.45
CA ASP A 110 -14.56 14.62 -15.65
C ASP A 110 -14.88 14.57 -14.16
N TYR A 111 -16.17 14.54 -13.82
CA TYR A 111 -16.63 14.38 -12.44
C TYR A 111 -16.26 12.99 -11.88
N ASP A 112 -16.48 11.93 -12.65
CA ASP A 112 -16.09 10.57 -12.26
C ASP A 112 -14.56 10.46 -12.09
N LEU A 113 -13.79 11.17 -12.94
CA LEU A 113 -12.34 11.26 -12.85
C LEU A 113 -11.90 11.85 -11.50
N ASP A 114 -12.46 13.02 -11.13
CA ASP A 114 -12.12 13.68 -9.86
C ASP A 114 -12.49 12.80 -8.66
N LYS A 115 -13.68 12.23 -8.66
CA LYS A 115 -14.17 11.35 -7.58
C LYS A 115 -13.32 10.07 -7.46
N SER A 116 -13.01 9.43 -8.57
CA SER A 116 -12.13 8.24 -8.56
C SER A 116 -10.72 8.59 -8.10
N ALA A 117 -10.17 9.72 -8.53
CA ALA A 117 -8.85 10.18 -8.10
C ALA A 117 -8.79 10.46 -6.58
N MET A 118 -9.84 11.03 -5.99
CA MET A 118 -9.95 11.20 -4.54
C MET A 118 -9.85 9.86 -3.80
N ALA A 119 -10.55 8.83 -4.29
CA ALA A 119 -10.48 7.50 -3.70
C ALA A 119 -9.11 6.84 -3.90
N ILE A 120 -8.48 7.00 -5.07
CA ILE A 120 -7.12 6.50 -5.36
C ILE A 120 -6.10 7.13 -4.41
N SER A 121 -6.15 8.45 -4.23
CA SER A 121 -5.26 9.17 -3.29
C SER A 121 -5.48 8.67 -1.85
N ALA A 122 -6.71 8.43 -1.45
CA ALA A 122 -7.02 7.91 -0.13
C ALA A 122 -6.48 6.48 0.09
N TYR A 123 -6.63 5.61 -0.89
CA TYR A 123 -6.10 4.25 -0.83
C TYR A 123 -4.57 4.19 -0.88
N SER A 124 -3.91 5.13 -1.55
CA SER A 124 -2.44 5.13 -1.66
C SER A 124 -1.74 5.17 -0.30
N VAL A 125 -2.34 5.83 0.70
CA VAL A 125 -1.84 5.87 2.08
C VAL A 125 -1.76 4.48 2.71
N GLY A 126 -2.66 3.57 2.31
CA GLY A 126 -2.73 2.20 2.83
C GLY A 126 -1.77 1.20 2.20
N ILE A 127 -1.17 1.51 1.05
CA ILE A 127 -0.32 0.57 0.29
C ILE A 127 0.80 -0.01 1.16
N ILE A 128 1.50 0.83 1.90
CA ILE A 128 2.60 0.40 2.80
C ILE A 128 2.10 -0.54 3.89
N GLY A 129 0.95 -0.24 4.49
CA GLY A 129 0.34 -1.08 5.54
C GLY A 129 -0.08 -2.43 5.01
N LEU A 130 -0.81 -2.46 3.89
CA LEU A 130 -1.32 -3.67 3.26
C LEU A 130 -0.19 -4.62 2.83
N ILE A 131 0.88 -4.10 2.24
CA ILE A 131 2.02 -4.92 1.83
C ILE A 131 2.81 -5.39 3.07
N SER A 132 3.00 -4.51 4.08
CA SER A 132 3.70 -4.88 5.31
C SER A 132 3.03 -6.03 6.05
N VAL A 133 1.69 -6.07 6.12
CA VAL A 133 0.94 -7.18 6.73
C VAL A 133 1.28 -8.50 6.03
N LYS A 134 1.41 -8.52 4.70
CA LYS A 134 1.75 -9.73 3.92
C LYS A 134 3.18 -10.25 4.20
N ILE A 135 4.06 -9.41 4.73
CA ILE A 135 5.41 -9.80 5.15
C ILE A 135 5.45 -10.23 6.62
N ILE A 136 4.68 -9.55 7.47
CA ILE A 136 4.70 -9.77 8.92
C ILE A 136 3.88 -11.00 9.31
N ALA A 137 2.71 -11.21 8.69
CA ALA A 137 1.81 -12.32 9.01
C ALA A 137 2.45 -13.71 8.81
N PRO A 138 3.26 -13.99 7.77
CA PRO A 138 4.03 -15.24 7.65
C PRO A 138 4.93 -15.55 8.84
N GLY A 139 5.43 -14.54 9.56
CA GLY A 139 6.21 -14.73 10.79
C GLY A 139 5.41 -15.43 11.90
N PHE A 140 4.09 -15.23 11.95
CA PHE A 140 3.18 -15.94 12.86
C PHE A 140 2.76 -17.29 12.28
N TYR A 141 2.49 -17.37 10.98
CA TYR A 141 2.03 -18.62 10.32
C TYR A 141 3.10 -19.71 10.37
N ALA A 142 4.38 -19.37 10.15
CA ALA A 142 5.49 -20.28 10.27
C ALA A 142 5.60 -20.92 11.66
N ARG A 143 5.08 -20.24 12.70
CA ARG A 143 5.03 -20.70 14.08
C ARG A 143 3.70 -21.35 14.48
N GLN A 144 2.77 -21.49 13.54
CA GLN A 144 1.41 -21.96 13.78
C GLN A 144 0.60 -21.07 14.76
N GLU A 145 1.03 -19.82 15.00
CA GLU A 145 0.36 -18.86 15.89
C GLU A 145 -0.75 -18.09 15.14
N ILE A 146 -1.64 -18.77 14.44
CA ILE A 146 -2.69 -18.19 13.55
C ILE A 146 -3.66 -17.30 14.34
N LYS A 147 -3.86 -17.55 15.63
CA LYS A 147 -4.78 -16.79 16.49
C LYS A 147 -4.45 -15.29 16.51
N ILE A 148 -3.17 -14.93 16.50
CA ILE A 148 -2.73 -13.53 16.63
C ILE A 148 -3.16 -12.70 15.39
N PRO A 149 -2.82 -13.07 14.14
CA PRO A 149 -3.30 -12.35 12.97
C PRO A 149 -4.83 -12.28 12.87
N VAL A 150 -5.54 -13.33 13.31
CA VAL A 150 -7.02 -13.34 13.33
C VAL A 150 -7.56 -12.29 14.30
N VAL A 151 -7.07 -12.25 15.54
CA VAL A 151 -7.50 -11.25 16.54
C VAL A 151 -7.17 -9.83 16.07
N VAL A 152 -5.97 -9.62 15.54
CA VAL A 152 -5.58 -8.32 14.99
C VAL A 152 -6.46 -7.95 13.79
N GLY A 153 -6.84 -8.91 12.94
CA GLY A 153 -7.79 -8.71 11.84
C GLY A 153 -9.18 -8.25 12.33
N ILE A 154 -9.70 -8.85 13.41
CA ILE A 154 -10.97 -8.42 14.05
C ILE A 154 -10.85 -6.99 14.58
N LEU A 155 -9.76 -6.67 15.28
CA LEU A 155 -9.52 -5.32 15.77
C LEU A 155 -9.43 -4.31 14.61
N THR A 156 -8.76 -4.69 13.51
CA THR A 156 -8.66 -3.87 12.31
C THR A 156 -10.04 -3.58 11.71
N LEU A 157 -10.92 -4.59 11.65
CA LEU A 157 -12.29 -4.40 11.19
C LEU A 157 -13.05 -3.41 12.07
N ILE A 158 -12.96 -3.55 13.40
CA ILE A 158 -13.61 -2.61 14.34
C ILE A 158 -13.09 -1.20 14.12
N ILE A 159 -11.76 -1.02 14.01
CA ILE A 159 -11.14 0.28 13.76
C ILE A 159 -11.61 0.86 12.43
N THR A 160 -11.70 0.03 11.38
CA THR A 160 -12.22 0.48 10.08
C THR A 160 -13.63 1.05 10.22
N GLN A 161 -14.52 0.39 11.00
CA GLN A 161 -15.88 0.88 11.18
C GLN A 161 -15.94 2.17 12.01
N VAL A 162 -15.10 2.31 13.03
CA VAL A 162 -14.98 3.55 13.80
C VAL A 162 -14.47 4.69 12.91
N LEU A 163 -13.46 4.41 12.08
CA LEU A 163 -12.94 5.40 11.14
C LEU A 163 -13.97 5.75 10.04
N ASN A 164 -14.75 4.78 9.56
CA ASN A 164 -15.85 5.06 8.63
C ASN A 164 -16.86 6.05 9.23
N PHE A 165 -17.24 5.87 10.50
CA PHE A 165 -18.14 6.77 11.17
C PHE A 165 -17.60 8.21 11.26
N ILE A 166 -16.28 8.39 11.37
CA ILE A 166 -15.63 9.70 11.46
C ILE A 166 -15.36 10.30 10.07
N LEU A 167 -14.82 9.49 9.15
CA LEU A 167 -14.27 9.99 7.88
C LEU A 167 -15.29 10.07 6.74
N VAL A 168 -16.31 9.20 6.75
CA VAL A 168 -17.33 9.23 5.68
C VAL A 168 -18.15 10.53 5.67
N PRO A 169 -18.57 11.11 6.81
CA PRO A 169 -19.25 12.42 6.79
C PRO A 169 -18.39 13.55 6.21
N ILE A 170 -17.06 13.46 6.30
CA ILE A 170 -16.12 14.52 5.86
C ILE A 170 -15.71 14.30 4.40
N TYR A 171 -15.34 13.08 4.04
CA TYR A 171 -14.71 12.75 2.76
C TYR A 171 -15.60 11.90 1.85
N GLN A 172 -16.85 11.65 2.23
CA GLN A 172 -17.79 10.83 1.47
C GLN A 172 -17.19 9.43 1.14
N HIS A 173 -17.27 8.97 -0.12
CA HIS A 173 -16.72 7.70 -0.57
C HIS A 173 -15.19 7.59 -0.33
N ALA A 174 -14.42 8.67 -0.47
CA ALA A 174 -12.99 8.66 -0.16
C ALA A 174 -12.72 8.42 1.33
N GLY A 175 -13.66 8.73 2.21
CA GLY A 175 -13.60 8.43 3.65
C GLY A 175 -13.52 6.92 3.92
N LEU A 176 -14.24 6.09 3.15
CA LEU A 176 -14.12 4.64 3.22
C LEU A 176 -12.72 4.15 2.84
N ALA A 177 -12.15 4.73 1.78
CA ALA A 177 -10.80 4.42 1.33
C ALA A 177 -9.74 4.81 2.37
N TYR A 178 -9.85 6.00 2.97
CA TYR A 178 -8.98 6.43 4.09
C TYR A 178 -9.11 5.52 5.30
N ALA A 179 -10.33 5.14 5.68
CA ALA A 179 -10.56 4.27 6.84
C ALA A 179 -9.86 2.91 6.66
N ILE A 180 -10.01 2.29 5.49
CA ILE A 180 -9.32 1.03 5.15
C ILE A 180 -7.79 1.22 5.19
N SER A 181 -7.29 2.31 4.62
CA SER A 181 -5.86 2.62 4.53
C SER A 181 -5.22 2.80 5.91
N ILE A 182 -5.83 3.60 6.77
CA ILE A 182 -5.35 3.85 8.12
C ILE A 182 -5.43 2.57 8.96
N ALA A 183 -6.54 1.82 8.85
CA ALA A 183 -6.69 0.56 9.56
C ALA A 183 -5.67 -0.50 9.11
N ALA A 184 -5.30 -0.53 7.82
CA ALA A 184 -4.25 -1.42 7.31
C ALA A 184 -2.87 -1.06 7.88
N CYS A 185 -2.54 0.23 7.98
CA CYS A 185 -1.32 0.69 8.63
C CYS A 185 -1.31 0.32 10.13
N PHE A 186 -2.44 0.51 10.81
CA PHE A 186 -2.59 0.10 12.21
C PHE A 186 -2.39 -1.42 12.38
N ASN A 187 -2.97 -2.24 11.51
CA ASN A 187 -2.79 -3.70 11.49
C ASN A 187 -1.30 -4.06 11.39
N ALA A 188 -0.59 -3.46 10.43
CA ALA A 188 0.84 -3.71 10.24
C ALA A 188 1.66 -3.34 11.48
N ILE A 189 1.38 -2.15 12.07
CA ILE A 189 2.07 -1.67 13.28
C ILE A 189 1.78 -2.59 14.47
N LEU A 190 0.55 -3.03 14.64
CA LEU A 190 0.16 -3.89 15.76
C LEU A 190 0.81 -5.27 15.65
N LEU A 191 0.74 -5.90 14.46
CA LEU A 191 1.41 -7.18 14.22
C LEU A 191 2.92 -7.08 14.42
N LEU A 192 3.56 -6.03 13.90
CA LEU A 192 5.00 -5.79 14.07
C LEU A 192 5.36 -5.63 15.55
N SER A 193 4.56 -4.85 16.29
CA SER A 193 4.76 -4.64 17.74
C SER A 193 4.68 -5.95 18.51
N ILE A 194 3.76 -6.84 18.15
CA ILE A 194 3.65 -8.17 18.78
C ILE A 194 4.87 -9.04 18.46
N LEU A 195 5.37 -9.03 17.20
CA LEU A 195 6.61 -9.77 16.86
C LEU A 195 7.81 -9.29 17.66
N ILE A 196 7.94 -7.97 17.85
CA ILE A 196 9.03 -7.38 18.64
C ILE A 196 8.88 -7.76 20.12
N ARG A 197 7.68 -7.63 20.70
CA ARG A 197 7.42 -8.01 22.11
C ARG A 197 7.68 -9.50 22.38
N LYS A 198 7.36 -10.37 21.43
CA LYS A 198 7.64 -11.80 21.50
C LYS A 198 9.12 -12.15 21.22
N LYS A 199 9.96 -11.15 20.94
CA LYS A 199 11.38 -11.30 20.60
C LYS A 199 11.62 -12.19 19.36
N ILE A 200 10.62 -12.31 18.48
CA ILE A 200 10.71 -13.02 17.21
C ILE A 200 11.47 -12.18 16.19
N TYR A 201 11.18 -10.87 16.18
CA TYR A 201 11.89 -9.89 15.38
C TYR A 201 12.63 -8.90 16.28
N ARG A 202 13.87 -8.62 15.93
CA ARG A 202 14.73 -7.67 16.64
C ARG A 202 15.21 -6.62 15.62
N PRO A 203 14.59 -5.44 15.57
CA PRO A 203 14.97 -4.40 14.61
C PRO A 203 16.42 -3.96 14.85
N ASN A 204 17.18 -3.82 13.77
CA ASN A 204 18.54 -3.32 13.81
C ASN A 204 18.53 -1.78 14.01
N LYS A 205 19.53 -1.24 14.72
CA LYS A 205 19.70 0.22 14.90
C LYS A 205 19.82 1.00 13.58
N SER A 206 20.19 0.32 12.49
CA SER A 206 20.27 0.91 11.15
C SER A 206 18.91 1.33 10.55
N TRP A 207 17.79 0.91 11.15
CA TRP A 207 16.43 1.20 10.65
C TRP A 207 16.14 2.69 10.57
N LEU A 208 16.49 3.46 11.60
CA LEU A 208 16.20 4.91 11.62
C LEU A 208 16.88 5.61 10.44
N MET A 209 18.17 5.31 10.21
CA MET A 209 18.90 5.88 9.08
C MET A 209 18.37 5.40 7.73
N PHE A 210 17.98 4.13 7.63
CA PHE A 210 17.41 3.56 6.41
C PHE A 210 16.09 4.24 6.04
N VAL A 211 15.18 4.38 7.00
CA VAL A 211 13.88 5.05 6.80
C VAL A 211 14.08 6.53 6.46
N ALA A 212 14.98 7.23 7.14
CA ALA A 212 15.31 8.63 6.84
C ALA A 212 15.78 8.80 5.38
N LYS A 213 16.64 7.90 4.90
CA LYS A 213 17.10 7.91 3.50
C LYS A 213 15.97 7.69 2.50
N ILE A 214 15.05 6.76 2.80
CA ILE A 214 13.87 6.53 1.94
C ILE A 214 12.95 7.75 1.93
N ILE A 215 12.71 8.37 3.08
CA ILE A 215 11.87 9.58 3.18
C ILE A 215 12.45 10.70 2.31
N ILE A 216 13.77 10.92 2.33
CA ILE A 216 14.41 11.92 1.44
C ILE A 216 14.14 11.58 -0.03
N GLY A 217 14.29 10.31 -0.42
CA GLY A 217 13.93 9.84 -1.77
C GLY A 217 12.46 10.10 -2.11
N CYS A 218 11.55 9.83 -1.17
CA CYS A 218 10.12 10.07 -1.33
C CYS A 218 9.76 11.56 -1.45
N ILE A 219 10.44 12.44 -0.72
CA ILE A 219 10.27 13.90 -0.85
C ILE A 219 10.64 14.35 -2.27
N VAL A 220 11.75 13.87 -2.81
CA VAL A 220 12.14 14.19 -4.19
C VAL A 220 11.11 13.68 -5.20
N VAL A 221 10.63 12.44 -5.03
CA VAL A 221 9.56 11.88 -5.87
C VAL A 221 8.29 12.71 -5.77
N TYR A 222 7.92 13.13 -4.55
CA TYR A 222 6.76 14.00 -4.33
C TYR A 222 6.87 15.30 -5.12
N LEU A 223 7.99 16.01 -4.99
CA LEU A 223 8.21 17.29 -5.67
C LEU A 223 8.24 17.13 -7.19
N VAL A 224 8.92 16.10 -7.70
CA VAL A 224 9.00 15.84 -9.15
C VAL A 224 7.62 15.47 -9.71
N SER A 225 6.91 14.55 -9.06
CA SER A 225 5.59 14.11 -9.53
C SER A 225 4.55 15.21 -9.45
N ALA A 226 4.53 16.01 -8.39
CA ALA A 226 3.63 17.15 -8.26
C ALA A 226 3.90 18.20 -9.35
N TYR A 227 5.15 18.63 -9.49
CA TYR A 227 5.53 19.63 -10.50
C TYR A 227 5.18 19.19 -11.91
N MET A 228 5.53 17.96 -12.30
CA MET A 228 5.26 17.47 -13.67
C MET A 228 3.77 17.21 -13.91
N SER A 229 3.01 16.82 -12.88
CA SER A 229 1.57 16.59 -13.02
C SER A 229 0.80 17.90 -13.22
N ASP A 230 1.22 18.98 -12.53
CA ASP A 230 0.53 20.27 -12.55
C ASP A 230 0.73 21.06 -13.86
N ILE A 231 1.76 20.73 -14.64
CA ILE A 231 2.03 21.37 -15.96
C ILE A 231 1.00 20.94 -17.01
N LEU A 232 0.36 19.77 -16.85
CA LEU A 232 -0.47 19.13 -17.84
C LEU A 232 -1.95 19.17 -17.44
N ASP A 233 -2.81 19.58 -18.38
CA ASP A 233 -4.26 19.47 -18.19
C ASP A 233 -4.75 18.08 -18.62
N TRP A 234 -4.83 17.18 -17.66
CA TRP A 234 -5.23 15.77 -17.85
C TRP A 234 -6.68 15.62 -18.32
N LYS A 235 -7.54 16.61 -18.07
CA LYS A 235 -8.94 16.62 -18.54
C LYS A 235 -9.01 17.04 -20.00
N ALA A 236 -8.31 18.11 -20.37
CA ALA A 236 -8.25 18.57 -21.77
C ALA A 236 -7.68 17.50 -22.72
N MET A 237 -6.73 16.68 -22.22
CA MET A 237 -6.14 15.57 -23.02
C MET A 237 -7.07 14.34 -23.16
N ARG A 238 -8.36 14.44 -22.84
CA ARG A 238 -9.31 13.33 -23.00
C ARG A 238 -9.38 12.80 -24.43
N THR A 239 -9.29 13.68 -25.40
CA THR A 239 -9.35 13.34 -26.85
C THR A 239 -8.02 12.83 -27.40
N GLN A 240 -6.94 12.87 -26.63
CA GLN A 240 -5.57 12.55 -27.05
C GLN A 240 -5.00 11.38 -26.20
N PRO A 241 -5.52 10.16 -26.31
CA PRO A 241 -5.16 9.05 -25.41
C PRO A 241 -3.69 8.65 -25.51
N LEU A 242 -3.08 8.69 -26.68
CA LEU A 242 -1.67 8.32 -26.88
C LEU A 242 -0.72 9.31 -26.21
N GLU A 243 -0.99 10.61 -26.36
CA GLU A 243 -0.19 11.66 -25.73
C GLU A 243 -0.30 11.56 -24.20
N ARG A 244 -1.51 11.33 -23.68
CA ARG A 244 -1.76 11.15 -22.26
C ARG A 244 -0.99 9.97 -21.66
N ILE A 245 -1.00 8.82 -22.34
CA ILE A 245 -0.21 7.65 -21.95
C ILE A 245 1.28 7.97 -21.99
N PHE A 246 1.75 8.64 -23.06
CA PHE A 246 3.15 9.00 -23.21
C PHE A 246 3.62 9.93 -22.07
N TYR A 247 2.89 11.02 -21.80
CA TYR A 247 3.26 11.93 -20.71
C TYR A 247 3.24 11.24 -19.34
N PHE A 248 2.23 10.41 -19.09
CA PHE A 248 2.18 9.63 -17.86
C PHE A 248 3.40 8.71 -17.71
N ALA A 249 3.77 7.99 -18.78
CA ALA A 249 4.93 7.12 -18.79
C ALA A 249 6.24 7.91 -18.54
N VAL A 250 6.39 9.09 -19.16
CA VAL A 250 7.54 9.97 -18.94
C VAL A 250 7.63 10.41 -17.48
N ILE A 251 6.52 10.86 -16.89
CA ILE A 251 6.48 11.27 -15.47
C ILE A 251 6.84 10.09 -14.57
N PHE A 252 6.23 8.92 -14.80
CA PHE A 252 6.48 7.73 -14.01
C PHE A 252 7.96 7.29 -14.06
N VAL A 253 8.54 7.24 -15.26
CA VAL A 253 9.96 6.89 -15.44
C VAL A 253 10.87 7.93 -14.79
N THR A 254 10.56 9.22 -14.92
CA THR A 254 11.32 10.30 -14.28
C THR A 254 11.30 10.17 -12.77
N CYS A 255 10.15 9.90 -12.17
CA CYS A 255 10.02 9.66 -10.74
C CYS A 255 10.84 8.45 -10.28
N LEU A 256 10.81 7.34 -11.05
CA LEU A 256 11.58 6.15 -10.75
C LEU A 256 13.09 6.41 -10.81
N VAL A 257 13.55 7.07 -11.87
CA VAL A 257 14.97 7.43 -12.04
C VAL A 257 15.42 8.39 -10.94
N ALA A 258 14.63 9.42 -10.63
CA ALA A 258 14.92 10.35 -9.55
C ALA A 258 15.06 9.63 -8.19
N TYR A 259 14.11 8.76 -7.86
CA TYR A 259 14.15 7.96 -6.63
C TYR A 259 15.39 7.08 -6.53
N LEU A 260 15.67 6.29 -7.56
CA LEU A 260 16.81 5.37 -7.59
C LEU A 260 18.15 6.15 -7.54
N SER A 261 18.23 7.28 -8.24
CA SER A 261 19.43 8.12 -8.24
C SER A 261 19.69 8.72 -6.86
N VAL A 262 18.67 9.31 -6.24
CA VAL A 262 18.79 9.91 -4.91
C VAL A 262 19.13 8.87 -3.86
N THR A 263 18.44 7.73 -3.84
CA THR A 263 18.70 6.67 -2.87
C THR A 263 20.09 6.07 -3.03
N LYS A 264 20.60 5.96 -4.26
CA LYS A 264 21.97 5.54 -4.54
C LYS A 264 23.01 6.57 -4.04
N ILE A 265 22.81 7.87 -4.30
CA ILE A 265 23.69 8.94 -3.86
C ILE A 265 23.78 8.99 -2.33
N ILE A 266 22.65 8.81 -1.63
CA ILE A 266 22.59 8.79 -0.16
C ILE A 266 23.17 7.50 0.43
N GLY A 267 23.60 6.54 -0.43
CA GLY A 267 24.29 5.33 -0.01
C GLY A 267 23.38 4.19 0.43
N ILE A 268 22.22 4.03 -0.22
CA ILE A 268 21.46 2.76 -0.13
C ILE A 268 22.10 1.76 -1.08
N ASN A 269 22.60 0.65 -0.53
CA ASN A 269 23.19 -0.42 -1.33
C ASN A 269 22.11 -1.39 -1.81
N PHE A 270 21.73 -1.27 -3.09
CA PHE A 270 20.71 -2.13 -3.72
C PHE A 270 21.09 -3.62 -3.72
N LYS A 271 22.39 -3.93 -3.79
CA LYS A 271 22.84 -5.34 -3.75
C LYS A 271 22.46 -6.02 -2.43
N ASN A 272 22.49 -5.26 -1.32
CA ASN A 272 22.12 -5.79 0.00
C ASN A 272 20.60 -5.96 0.17
N LEU A 273 19.79 -5.26 -0.65
CA LEU A 273 18.34 -5.42 -0.66
C LEU A 273 17.89 -6.61 -1.53
N ILE A 274 18.67 -6.99 -2.55
CA ILE A 274 18.33 -8.06 -3.49
C ILE A 274 18.91 -9.42 -3.03
N LYS A 275 20.06 -9.41 -2.37
CA LYS A 275 20.67 -10.65 -1.85
C LYS A 275 20.09 -11.00 -0.48
N GLN A 276 19.47 -12.18 -0.40
CA GLN A 276 19.13 -12.85 0.86
C GLN A 276 20.36 -13.38 1.59
#